data_8cff9cd04257c38a146ff9175d61c49f
#
_entry.id   8cff9cd04257c38a146ff9175d61c49f
#
_cell.length_a   1.000
_cell.length_b   1.000
_cell.length_c   1.000
_cell.angle_alpha   90.00
_cell.angle_beta   90.00
_cell.angle_gamma   90.00
#
_symmetry.space_group_name_H-M   'P 1'
#
loop_
_entity.id
_entity.type
_entity.pdbx_description
1 polymer ?
#
loop_
_entity_poly.entity_id
_entity_poly.type
_entity_poly.pdbx_seq_one_letter_code
_entity_poly.pdbx_strand_id
1 'polypeptide(L)'
;MNELSRRDLGRLLGIGAVAATLPPLFAQNQPPRSLRRGGIRLSANENPYGPSTSAANAMRDAMRLVNRYPDEAQDELVTTIAKLHDVSADHVILGDGSSEILKLTAAAFSSPTRKVVMADPTFEAMGEYARASGAEVVKVPLTSAYAHDLEKMAGVPSAGVIYVCNPNNPTASITNKQNVRAFLQSLPQDTIALVDEAYFHYADSPDYESVIPLVQMRPNLVVARTFSKIFGMAGIRCGYAIAQPSLIRRMNQQKAWDSMNVVALAGAQASLLDTAHVVEGRKRNSQTRDEVVNAVKQMGYEVVPSQANFIMINLRRTVRPVIDSMRANGVHVGRLFPALPQHLRVTIGTPEEMRSFVTAFRTVTA
;
A
#
# COMPACT_ATOMS: atom_id res chain seq x y z
N MET A 1 -15.18 53.22 -15.52
CA MET A 1 -14.43 52.21 -16.29
C MET A 1 -13.10 52.87 -16.64
N ASN A 2 -12.03 52.54 -15.89
CA ASN A 2 -10.71 53.08 -16.19
C ASN A 2 -10.02 52.17 -17.17
N GLU A 3 -9.74 52.69 -18.35
CA GLU A 3 -8.97 52.02 -19.39
C GLU A 3 -7.50 51.91 -18.95
N LEU A 4 -6.99 50.66 -18.90
CA LEU A 4 -5.59 50.42 -18.69
C LEU A 4 -4.76 50.96 -19.85
N SER A 5 -3.81 51.84 -19.58
CA SER A 5 -2.98 52.44 -20.62
C SER A 5 -1.97 51.43 -21.19
N ARG A 6 -1.56 51.64 -22.46
CA ARG A 6 -0.52 50.83 -23.11
C ARG A 6 0.80 50.75 -22.37
N ARG A 7 1.06 51.70 -21.48
CA ARG A 7 2.25 51.70 -20.58
C ARG A 7 2.13 50.69 -19.43
N ASP A 8 0.92 50.41 -18.96
CA ASP A 8 0.72 49.48 -17.87
C ASP A 8 0.81 48.01 -18.37
N LEU A 9 0.44 47.76 -19.62
CA LEU A 9 0.63 46.47 -20.28
C LEU A 9 2.13 46.14 -20.51
N GLY A 10 2.93 47.17 -20.84
CA GLY A 10 4.38 46.98 -21.00
C GLY A 10 5.14 46.70 -19.72
N ARG A 11 4.62 47.11 -18.55
CA ARG A 11 5.22 46.78 -17.24
C ARG A 11 4.89 45.37 -16.77
N LEU A 12 3.77 44.80 -17.21
CA LEU A 12 3.40 43.42 -16.94
C LEU A 12 4.17 42.39 -17.80
N LEU A 13 4.68 42.81 -18.98
CA LEU A 13 5.45 41.95 -19.89
C LEU A 13 6.98 42.12 -19.74
N GLY A 14 7.44 43.03 -18.87
CA GLY A 14 8.84 43.37 -18.68
C GLY A 14 9.58 42.62 -17.57
N ILE A 15 9.11 41.46 -17.14
CA ILE A 15 9.89 40.56 -16.28
C ILE A 15 10.83 39.79 -17.19
N GLY A 16 12.07 40.23 -17.22
CA GLY A 16 13.17 39.66 -17.96
C GLY A 16 13.23 38.14 -17.80
N ALA A 17 13.51 37.48 -18.90
CA ALA A 17 13.88 36.08 -18.94
C ALA A 17 15.16 35.84 -18.12
N VAL A 18 15.07 35.73 -16.82
CA VAL A 18 15.99 34.94 -16.03
C VAL A 18 15.65 33.51 -16.36
N ALA A 19 16.40 32.90 -17.31
CA ALA A 19 16.48 31.47 -17.44
C ALA A 19 17.04 30.92 -16.12
N ALA A 20 16.19 30.86 -15.10
CA ALA A 20 16.44 30.01 -13.96
C ALA A 20 16.45 28.60 -14.51
N THR A 21 17.65 28.03 -14.65
CA THR A 21 17.82 26.59 -14.76
C THR A 21 17.20 25.99 -13.52
N LEU A 22 15.90 25.66 -13.59
CA LEU A 22 15.24 24.88 -12.58
C LEU A 22 16.02 23.57 -12.48
N PRO A 23 16.58 23.22 -11.33
CA PRO A 23 17.15 21.89 -11.17
C PRO A 23 16.06 20.90 -11.52
N PRO A 24 16.37 19.80 -12.22
CA PRO A 24 15.37 18.84 -12.62
C PRO A 24 14.58 18.40 -11.38
N LEU A 25 13.28 18.66 -11.38
CA LEU A 25 12.35 18.47 -10.23
C LEU A 25 12.39 17.06 -9.63
N PHE A 26 13.04 16.11 -10.32
CA PHE A 26 13.11 14.70 -9.94
C PHE A 26 14.55 14.16 -9.83
N ALA A 27 15.57 15.01 -9.99
CA ALA A 27 16.97 14.59 -9.88
C ALA A 27 17.48 14.47 -8.43
N GLN A 28 16.69 14.91 -7.45
CA GLN A 28 16.99 14.71 -6.04
C GLN A 28 15.94 13.76 -5.46
N ASN A 29 16.39 12.60 -5.00
CA ASN A 29 15.59 11.62 -4.24
C ASN A 29 15.10 12.15 -2.88
N GLN A 30 14.94 13.47 -2.74
CA GLN A 30 14.44 14.10 -1.53
C GLN A 30 13.31 15.07 -1.89
N PRO A 31 12.15 14.98 -1.21
CA PRO A 31 11.05 15.92 -1.43
C PRO A 31 11.53 17.36 -1.16
N PRO A 32 10.96 18.36 -1.86
CA PRO A 32 11.28 19.77 -1.63
C PRO A 32 11.20 20.12 -0.14
N ARG A 33 12.09 21.00 0.34
CA ARG A 33 12.12 21.44 1.75
C ARG A 33 10.77 21.93 2.28
N SER A 34 9.92 22.47 1.41
CA SER A 34 8.56 22.92 1.75
C SER A 34 7.62 21.79 2.16
N LEU A 35 7.83 20.54 1.69
CA LEU A 35 7.06 19.36 2.08
C LEU A 35 7.63 18.67 3.33
N ARG A 36 8.81 19.10 3.79
CA ARG A 36 9.45 18.62 5.03
C ARG A 36 9.05 19.42 6.28
N ARG A 37 8.10 20.35 6.19
CA ARG A 37 7.61 21.14 7.32
C ARG A 37 6.82 20.28 8.31
N GLY A 38 7.47 19.35 8.99
CA GLY A 38 6.77 18.53 9.98
C GLY A 38 7.58 17.39 10.59
N GLY A 39 8.88 17.28 10.36
CA GLY A 39 9.72 16.21 10.92
C GLY A 39 9.81 14.96 10.05
N ILE A 40 10.41 13.91 10.61
CA ILE A 40 10.60 12.60 9.95
C ILE A 40 9.27 11.83 9.94
N ARG A 41 8.82 11.40 8.77
CA ARG A 41 7.53 10.75 8.59
C ARG A 41 7.67 9.23 8.51
N LEU A 42 7.41 8.55 9.62
CA LEU A 42 7.45 7.07 9.75
C LEU A 42 6.08 6.49 10.10
N SER A 43 5.00 7.07 9.57
CA SER A 43 3.62 6.76 10.00
C SER A 43 2.73 6.07 8.96
N ALA A 44 3.11 6.10 7.67
CA ALA A 44 2.21 5.74 6.57
C ALA A 44 2.67 4.54 5.72
N ASN A 45 3.73 3.85 6.12
CA ASN A 45 4.28 2.70 5.38
C ASN A 45 4.63 3.06 3.93
N GLU A 46 5.21 4.26 3.75
CA GLU A 46 5.69 4.74 2.47
C GLU A 46 7.10 4.21 2.19
N ASN A 47 7.51 4.17 0.92
CA ASN A 47 8.89 3.91 0.55
C ASN A 47 9.68 5.23 0.63
N PRO A 48 10.70 5.34 1.51
CA PRO A 48 11.43 6.60 1.71
C PRO A 48 12.26 7.03 0.51
N TYR A 49 12.54 6.10 -0.41
CA TYR A 49 13.36 6.35 -1.60
C TYR A 49 12.56 6.84 -2.80
N GLY A 50 11.21 6.76 -2.73
CA GLY A 50 10.35 7.12 -3.86
C GLY A 50 10.41 6.10 -5.01
N PRO A 51 9.92 6.48 -6.21
CA PRO A 51 9.95 5.64 -7.40
C PRO A 51 11.36 5.52 -7.99
N SER A 52 11.55 4.50 -8.83
CA SER A 52 12.79 4.36 -9.61
C SER A 52 13.00 5.52 -10.58
N THR A 53 14.24 5.71 -11.04
CA THR A 53 14.54 6.74 -12.03
C THR A 53 13.78 6.53 -13.33
N SER A 54 13.63 5.29 -13.79
CA SER A 54 12.84 4.94 -14.98
C SER A 54 11.38 5.30 -14.80
N ALA A 55 10.77 4.96 -13.67
CA ALA A 55 9.38 5.32 -13.37
C ALA A 55 9.19 6.84 -13.25
N ALA A 56 10.10 7.54 -12.58
CA ALA A 56 10.05 9.01 -12.45
C ALA A 56 10.16 9.71 -13.81
N ASN A 57 11.00 9.22 -14.72
CA ASN A 57 11.13 9.74 -16.07
C ASN A 57 9.86 9.48 -16.90
N ALA A 58 9.34 8.25 -16.87
CA ALA A 58 8.10 7.90 -17.58
C ALA A 58 6.91 8.76 -17.11
N MET A 59 6.77 9.00 -15.80
CA MET A 59 5.75 9.91 -15.26
C MET A 59 5.92 11.33 -15.76
N ARG A 60 7.15 11.86 -15.82
CA ARG A 60 7.43 13.20 -16.35
C ARG A 60 7.06 13.33 -17.81
N ASP A 61 7.40 12.33 -18.60
CA ASP A 61 7.12 12.33 -20.04
C ASP A 61 5.61 12.21 -20.31
N ALA A 62 4.90 11.44 -19.48
CA ALA A 62 3.44 11.29 -19.56
C ALA A 62 2.67 12.59 -19.26
N MET A 63 3.29 13.59 -18.61
CA MET A 63 2.67 14.91 -18.40
C MET A 63 2.27 15.61 -19.71
N ARG A 64 2.85 15.22 -20.84
CA ARG A 64 2.46 15.72 -22.17
C ARG A 64 1.13 15.16 -22.66
N LEU A 65 0.61 14.10 -22.02
CA LEU A 65 -0.58 13.36 -22.44
C LEU A 65 -1.78 13.59 -21.52
N VAL A 66 -1.67 14.46 -20.49
CA VAL A 66 -2.74 14.67 -19.49
C VAL A 66 -4.04 15.23 -20.04
N ASN A 67 -4.05 15.71 -21.29
CA ASN A 67 -5.23 16.18 -21.99
C ASN A 67 -5.93 15.07 -22.80
N ARG A 68 -5.50 13.81 -22.68
CA ARG A 68 -6.06 12.64 -23.38
C ARG A 68 -6.52 11.58 -22.42
N TYR A 69 -7.58 10.85 -22.76
CA TYR A 69 -7.94 9.62 -22.05
C TYR A 69 -6.88 8.54 -22.31
N PRO A 70 -6.53 7.74 -21.27
CA PRO A 70 -5.34 6.91 -21.33
C PRO A 70 -5.61 5.45 -21.76
N ASP A 71 -6.53 5.20 -22.71
CA ASP A 71 -7.00 3.86 -23.08
C ASP A 71 -5.82 2.94 -23.47
N GLU A 72 -4.97 3.39 -24.40
CA GLU A 72 -3.81 2.62 -24.87
C GLU A 72 -2.83 2.30 -23.74
N ALA A 73 -2.55 3.26 -22.86
CA ALA A 73 -1.66 3.06 -21.71
C ALA A 73 -2.26 2.10 -20.67
N GLN A 74 -3.59 2.09 -20.53
CA GLN A 74 -4.31 1.12 -19.73
C GLN A 74 -4.14 -0.31 -20.26
N ASP A 75 -4.40 -0.50 -21.57
CA ASP A 75 -4.29 -1.80 -22.23
C ASP A 75 -2.86 -2.33 -22.20
N GLU A 76 -1.86 -1.46 -22.38
CA GLU A 76 -0.45 -1.80 -22.28
C GLU A 76 -0.09 -2.31 -20.87
N LEU A 77 -0.50 -1.59 -19.83
CA LEU A 77 -0.24 -1.99 -18.45
C LEU A 77 -0.95 -3.31 -18.10
N VAL A 78 -2.21 -3.48 -18.49
CA VAL A 78 -2.97 -4.73 -18.32
C VAL A 78 -2.24 -5.89 -18.99
N THR A 79 -1.80 -5.70 -20.24
CA THR A 79 -1.05 -6.73 -20.99
C THR A 79 0.26 -7.08 -20.30
N THR A 80 0.98 -6.09 -19.79
CA THR A 80 2.25 -6.32 -19.06
C THR A 80 2.02 -7.09 -17.77
N ILE A 81 1.00 -6.74 -16.98
CA ILE A 81 0.64 -7.46 -15.75
C ILE A 81 0.21 -8.90 -16.06
N ALA A 82 -0.62 -9.08 -17.07
CA ALA A 82 -1.09 -10.39 -17.49
C ALA A 82 0.07 -11.31 -17.87
N LYS A 83 0.99 -10.80 -18.68
CA LYS A 83 2.21 -11.51 -19.08
C LYS A 83 3.13 -11.83 -17.89
N LEU A 84 3.28 -10.90 -16.94
CA LEU A 84 4.10 -11.09 -15.74
C LEU A 84 3.61 -12.25 -14.87
N HIS A 85 2.29 -12.49 -14.87
CA HIS A 85 1.63 -13.47 -14.01
C HIS A 85 1.10 -14.71 -14.75
N ASP A 86 1.44 -14.84 -16.03
CA ASP A 86 1.01 -15.96 -16.88
C ASP A 86 -0.52 -16.18 -16.88
N VAL A 87 -1.24 -15.05 -17.08
CA VAL A 87 -2.71 -15.04 -17.20
C VAL A 87 -3.12 -14.24 -18.44
N SER A 88 -4.37 -14.39 -18.89
CA SER A 88 -4.92 -13.53 -19.95
C SER A 88 -5.32 -12.14 -19.41
N ALA A 89 -5.40 -11.16 -20.30
CA ALA A 89 -5.70 -9.77 -19.96
C ALA A 89 -7.03 -9.59 -19.19
N ASP A 90 -8.02 -10.42 -19.47
CA ASP A 90 -9.32 -10.41 -18.81
C ASP A 90 -9.32 -10.91 -17.35
N HIS A 91 -8.18 -11.41 -16.86
CA HIS A 91 -7.93 -11.71 -15.43
C HIS A 91 -7.46 -10.48 -14.65
N VAL A 92 -7.20 -9.34 -15.29
CA VAL A 92 -6.58 -8.16 -14.66
C VAL A 92 -7.58 -7.01 -14.60
N ILE A 93 -7.65 -6.34 -13.44
CA ILE A 93 -8.33 -5.06 -13.27
C ILE A 93 -7.38 -4.06 -12.63
N LEU A 94 -7.28 -2.87 -13.20
CA LEU A 94 -6.54 -1.74 -12.63
C LEU A 94 -7.43 -0.92 -11.69
N GLY A 95 -6.83 -0.21 -10.73
CA GLY A 95 -7.54 0.68 -9.83
C GLY A 95 -6.70 1.87 -9.38
N ASP A 96 -7.36 2.92 -8.93
CA ASP A 96 -6.78 4.13 -8.31
C ASP A 96 -6.17 3.78 -6.92
N GLY A 97 -5.08 3.04 -6.97
CA GLY A 97 -4.50 2.30 -5.85
C GLY A 97 -5.26 0.99 -5.55
N SER A 98 -4.64 0.10 -4.75
CA SER A 98 -5.34 -1.11 -4.28
C SER A 98 -6.59 -0.78 -3.44
N SER A 99 -6.70 0.45 -2.92
CA SER A 99 -7.89 0.90 -2.19
C SER A 99 -9.15 0.86 -3.06
N GLU A 100 -9.05 1.22 -4.35
CA GLU A 100 -10.17 1.06 -5.27
C GLU A 100 -10.50 -0.42 -5.49
N ILE A 101 -9.50 -1.28 -5.61
CA ILE A 101 -9.71 -2.75 -5.72
C ILE A 101 -10.50 -3.28 -4.52
N LEU A 102 -10.13 -2.88 -3.29
CA LEU A 102 -10.87 -3.27 -2.09
C LEU A 102 -12.32 -2.79 -2.14
N LYS A 103 -12.54 -1.53 -2.55
CA LYS A 103 -13.88 -0.93 -2.70
C LYS A 103 -14.72 -1.68 -3.73
N LEU A 104 -14.15 -1.96 -4.91
CA LEU A 104 -14.82 -2.69 -5.98
C LEU A 104 -15.20 -4.12 -5.54
N THR A 105 -14.29 -4.80 -4.80
CA THR A 105 -14.56 -6.14 -4.27
C THR A 105 -15.68 -6.10 -3.23
N ALA A 106 -15.68 -5.13 -2.31
CA ALA A 106 -16.77 -4.96 -1.36
C ALA A 106 -18.10 -4.73 -2.07
N ALA A 107 -18.15 -3.77 -3.01
CA ALA A 107 -19.37 -3.43 -3.75
C ALA A 107 -19.91 -4.58 -4.61
N ALA A 108 -19.02 -5.38 -5.20
CA ALA A 108 -19.43 -6.48 -6.09
C ALA A 108 -19.88 -7.74 -5.34
N PHE A 109 -19.36 -8.00 -4.13
CA PHE A 109 -19.49 -9.31 -3.48
C PHE A 109 -20.04 -9.27 -2.05
N SER A 110 -20.28 -8.09 -1.47
CA SER A 110 -20.94 -7.95 -0.18
C SER A 110 -22.27 -7.21 -0.28
N SER A 111 -23.16 -7.42 0.71
CA SER A 111 -24.49 -6.82 0.76
C SER A 111 -25.03 -6.93 2.19
N PRO A 112 -26.23 -6.39 2.51
CA PRO A 112 -26.85 -6.60 3.83
C PRO A 112 -27.01 -8.08 4.23
N THR A 113 -27.08 -9.00 3.26
CA THR A 113 -27.16 -10.45 3.50
C THR A 113 -25.86 -11.20 3.28
N ARG A 114 -24.79 -10.52 2.82
CA ARG A 114 -23.48 -11.11 2.50
C ARG A 114 -22.39 -10.35 3.25
N LYS A 115 -21.95 -10.89 4.38
CA LYS A 115 -21.01 -10.23 5.32
C LYS A 115 -19.60 -10.10 4.74
N VAL A 116 -18.86 -9.12 5.26
CA VAL A 116 -17.40 -9.07 5.11
C VAL A 116 -16.75 -9.55 6.40
N VAL A 117 -15.90 -10.55 6.29
CA VAL A 117 -15.11 -11.10 7.39
C VAL A 117 -13.68 -10.62 7.26
N MET A 118 -13.11 -10.06 8.32
CA MET A 118 -11.74 -9.57 8.34
C MET A 118 -11.09 -9.77 9.71
N ALA A 119 -9.78 -9.80 9.77
CA ALA A 119 -9.08 -9.88 11.05
C ALA A 119 -9.19 -8.58 11.86
N ASP A 120 -8.96 -8.65 13.17
CA ASP A 120 -8.84 -7.50 14.06
C ASP A 120 -7.55 -7.61 14.90
N PRO A 121 -6.52 -6.76 14.65
CA PRO A 121 -6.50 -5.71 13.63
C PRO A 121 -6.02 -6.19 12.25
N THR A 122 -6.53 -5.54 11.22
CA THR A 122 -6.01 -5.59 9.85
C THR A 122 -6.19 -4.22 9.17
N PHE A 123 -5.98 -4.11 7.85
CA PHE A 123 -6.17 -2.85 7.15
C PHE A 123 -7.66 -2.49 7.07
N GLU A 124 -8.04 -1.40 7.73
CA GLU A 124 -9.43 -1.06 8.05
C GLU A 124 -10.29 -0.64 6.85
N ALA A 125 -9.66 -0.20 5.74
CA ALA A 125 -10.39 0.32 4.59
C ALA A 125 -11.41 -0.68 4.03
N MET A 126 -11.10 -1.99 4.07
CA MET A 126 -12.05 -3.02 3.62
C MET A 126 -13.35 -2.98 4.42
N GLY A 127 -13.26 -2.83 5.75
CA GLY A 127 -14.43 -2.72 6.62
C GLY A 127 -15.27 -1.46 6.35
N GLU A 128 -14.62 -0.33 6.05
CA GLU A 128 -15.33 0.92 5.72
C GLU A 128 -16.05 0.79 4.37
N TYR A 129 -15.42 0.20 3.37
CA TYR A 129 -16.08 -0.04 2.07
C TYR A 129 -17.24 -1.04 2.18
N ALA A 130 -17.09 -2.08 3.01
CA ALA A 130 -18.16 -3.03 3.28
C ALA A 130 -19.39 -2.36 3.91
N ARG A 131 -19.20 -1.49 4.91
CA ARG A 131 -20.31 -0.73 5.53
C ARG A 131 -20.99 0.20 4.52
N ALA A 132 -20.22 0.82 3.63
CA ALA A 132 -20.78 1.65 2.55
C ALA A 132 -21.66 0.84 1.59
N SER A 133 -21.42 -0.47 1.44
CA SER A 133 -22.25 -1.40 0.68
C SER A 133 -23.42 -1.98 1.52
N GLY A 134 -23.60 -1.52 2.75
CA GLY A 134 -24.63 -2.02 3.68
C GLY A 134 -24.29 -3.37 4.32
N ALA A 135 -23.10 -3.90 4.13
CA ALA A 135 -22.72 -5.20 4.66
C ALA A 135 -22.31 -5.14 6.13
N GLU A 136 -22.68 -6.18 6.88
CA GLU A 136 -22.13 -6.42 8.21
C GLU A 136 -20.64 -6.75 8.12
N VAL A 137 -19.85 -6.17 9.02
CA VAL A 137 -18.40 -6.47 9.13
C VAL A 137 -18.17 -7.29 10.38
N VAL A 138 -17.75 -8.55 10.17
CA VAL A 138 -17.37 -9.46 11.25
C VAL A 138 -15.87 -9.41 11.43
N LYS A 139 -15.42 -9.03 12.63
CA LYS A 139 -14.01 -8.96 13.00
C LYS A 139 -13.61 -10.19 13.78
N VAL A 140 -12.57 -10.87 13.34
CA VAL A 140 -12.00 -12.06 14.00
C VAL A 140 -10.63 -11.69 14.56
N PRO A 141 -10.38 -11.84 15.87
CA PRO A 141 -9.08 -11.57 16.46
C PRO A 141 -7.96 -12.35 15.76
N LEU A 142 -6.78 -11.73 15.63
CA LEU A 142 -5.58 -12.45 15.20
C LEU A 142 -5.21 -13.50 16.26
N THR A 143 -4.48 -14.52 15.83
CA THR A 143 -3.88 -15.51 16.76
C THR A 143 -2.82 -14.86 17.67
N SER A 144 -2.36 -15.57 18.69
CA SER A 144 -1.26 -15.11 19.55
C SER A 144 0.05 -14.86 18.79
N ALA A 145 0.23 -15.47 17.63
CA ALA A 145 1.35 -15.24 16.70
C ALA A 145 1.09 -14.09 15.71
N TYR A 146 0.04 -13.29 15.90
CA TYR A 146 -0.40 -12.21 15.01
C TYR A 146 -0.77 -12.66 13.59
N ALA A 147 -1.02 -13.95 13.38
CA ALA A 147 -1.52 -14.48 12.10
C ALA A 147 -3.05 -14.39 12.04
N HIS A 148 -3.60 -14.42 10.83
CA HIS A 148 -5.05 -14.56 10.63
C HIS A 148 -5.53 -15.92 11.19
N ASP A 149 -6.60 -15.92 11.97
CA ASP A 149 -7.30 -17.14 12.38
C ASP A 149 -8.27 -17.56 11.25
N LEU A 150 -7.66 -18.16 10.21
CA LEU A 150 -8.38 -18.46 8.97
C LEU A 150 -9.49 -19.47 9.17
N GLU A 151 -9.38 -20.37 10.15
CA GLU A 151 -10.42 -21.34 10.48
C GLU A 151 -11.67 -20.63 11.03
N LYS A 152 -11.49 -19.74 12.02
CA LYS A 152 -12.60 -18.94 12.54
C LYS A 152 -13.18 -17.99 11.49
N MET A 153 -12.32 -17.41 10.64
CA MET A 153 -12.81 -16.55 9.55
C MET A 153 -13.67 -17.32 8.55
N ALA A 154 -13.27 -18.54 8.17
CA ALA A 154 -14.01 -19.40 7.26
C ALA A 154 -15.33 -19.91 7.88
N GLY A 155 -15.38 -20.08 9.20
CA GLY A 155 -16.55 -20.52 9.94
C GLY A 155 -17.68 -19.49 10.07
N VAL A 156 -17.48 -18.23 9.65
CA VAL A 156 -18.51 -17.19 9.75
C VAL A 156 -19.61 -17.42 8.68
N PRO A 157 -20.86 -17.61 9.08
CA PRO A 157 -21.95 -17.88 8.14
C PRO A 157 -22.27 -16.64 7.29
N SER A 158 -22.73 -16.89 6.06
CA SER A 158 -23.13 -15.86 5.10
C SER A 158 -22.01 -14.88 4.73
N ALA A 159 -20.75 -15.31 4.78
CA ALA A 159 -19.63 -14.51 4.30
C ALA A 159 -19.74 -14.31 2.78
N GLY A 160 -19.77 -13.04 2.36
CA GLY A 160 -19.65 -12.66 0.95
C GLY A 160 -18.20 -12.50 0.55
N VAL A 161 -17.42 -11.88 1.43
CA VAL A 161 -15.98 -11.66 1.26
C VAL A 161 -15.25 -11.99 2.55
N ILE A 162 -14.17 -12.75 2.45
CA ILE A 162 -13.18 -12.89 3.54
C ILE A 162 -11.91 -12.19 3.10
N TYR A 163 -11.51 -11.16 3.87
CA TYR A 163 -10.35 -10.32 3.59
C TYR A 163 -9.13 -10.78 4.37
N VAL A 164 -8.05 -11.09 3.67
CA VAL A 164 -6.76 -11.52 4.23
C VAL A 164 -5.66 -10.59 3.73
N CYS A 165 -5.14 -9.72 4.59
CA CYS A 165 -3.98 -8.88 4.30
C CYS A 165 -2.70 -9.64 4.67
N ASN A 166 -1.92 -10.06 3.70
CA ASN A 166 -0.74 -10.90 3.95
C ASN A 166 0.46 -10.49 3.09
N PRO A 167 1.53 -9.91 3.66
CA PRO A 167 1.74 -9.58 5.09
C PRO A 167 0.73 -8.57 5.64
N ASN A 168 0.37 -8.72 6.93
CA ASN A 168 -0.71 -7.95 7.55
C ASN A 168 -0.31 -6.52 7.91
N ASN A 169 -1.21 -5.59 7.79
CA ASN A 169 -1.12 -4.24 8.34
C ASN A 169 -2.20 -4.08 9.43
N PRO A 170 -1.85 -3.83 10.71
CA PRO A 170 -0.64 -3.11 11.16
C PRO A 170 0.51 -3.98 11.71
N THR A 171 0.40 -5.29 11.76
CA THR A 171 1.33 -6.15 12.50
C THR A 171 2.62 -6.50 11.73
N ALA A 172 2.64 -6.35 10.41
CA ALA A 172 3.71 -6.78 9.50
C ALA A 172 3.97 -8.29 9.50
N SER A 173 3.21 -9.06 10.27
CA SER A 173 3.28 -10.52 10.35
C SER A 173 2.71 -11.19 9.11
N ILE A 174 3.08 -12.45 8.92
CA ILE A 174 2.53 -13.29 7.86
C ILE A 174 1.63 -14.38 8.44
N THR A 175 0.65 -14.78 7.65
CA THR A 175 -0.05 -16.05 7.80
C THR A 175 0.64 -17.06 6.90
N ASN A 176 1.03 -18.20 7.47
CA ASN A 176 1.83 -19.22 6.79
C ASN A 176 1.16 -19.71 5.51
N LYS A 177 1.97 -19.93 4.46
CA LYS A 177 1.51 -20.33 3.13
C LYS A 177 0.67 -21.61 3.11
N GLN A 178 1.00 -22.63 3.96
CA GLN A 178 0.23 -23.85 4.05
C GLN A 178 -1.18 -23.57 4.59
N ASN A 179 -1.29 -22.71 5.62
CA ASN A 179 -2.58 -22.33 6.19
C ASN A 179 -3.43 -21.53 5.19
N VAL A 180 -2.80 -20.62 4.44
CA VAL A 180 -3.50 -19.86 3.38
C VAL A 180 -3.98 -20.80 2.26
N ARG A 181 -3.15 -21.76 1.83
CA ARG A 181 -3.55 -22.76 0.82
C ARG A 181 -4.73 -23.62 1.30
N ALA A 182 -4.64 -24.16 2.53
CA ALA A 182 -5.71 -24.98 3.11
C ALA A 182 -7.02 -24.17 3.23
N PHE A 183 -6.95 -22.93 3.70
CA PHE A 183 -8.08 -22.00 3.76
C PHE A 183 -8.72 -21.79 2.39
N LEU A 184 -7.93 -21.44 1.36
CA LEU A 184 -8.45 -21.23 0.01
C LEU A 184 -9.09 -22.52 -0.55
N GLN A 185 -8.61 -23.69 -0.13
CA GLN A 185 -9.18 -24.98 -0.54
C GLN A 185 -10.52 -25.27 0.13
N SER A 186 -10.70 -24.84 1.36
CA SER A 186 -11.89 -25.13 2.17
C SER A 186 -13.07 -24.19 1.91
N LEU A 187 -12.83 -23.02 1.28
CA LEU A 187 -13.87 -22.02 1.09
C LEU A 187 -14.95 -22.48 0.10
N PRO A 188 -16.24 -22.22 0.43
CA PRO A 188 -17.35 -22.37 -0.52
C PRO A 188 -17.12 -21.49 -1.76
N GLN A 189 -17.55 -21.96 -2.93
CA GLN A 189 -17.33 -21.23 -4.20
C GLN A 189 -18.04 -19.87 -4.26
N ASP A 190 -19.07 -19.67 -3.48
CA ASP A 190 -19.84 -18.42 -3.42
C ASP A 190 -19.24 -17.40 -2.42
N THR A 191 -18.26 -17.78 -1.61
CA THR A 191 -17.51 -16.89 -0.72
C THR A 191 -16.22 -16.44 -1.38
N ILE A 192 -16.04 -15.14 -1.55
CA ILE A 192 -14.84 -14.58 -2.19
C ILE A 192 -13.73 -14.46 -1.16
N ALA A 193 -12.56 -15.03 -1.47
CA ALA A 193 -11.32 -14.73 -0.77
C ALA A 193 -10.66 -13.51 -1.43
N LEU A 194 -10.53 -12.40 -0.71
CA LEU A 194 -9.72 -11.25 -1.13
C LEU A 194 -8.41 -11.28 -0.37
N VAL A 195 -7.31 -11.59 -1.07
CA VAL A 195 -5.96 -11.57 -0.50
C VAL A 195 -5.25 -10.31 -0.94
N ASP A 196 -4.94 -9.45 0.03
CA ASP A 196 -4.21 -8.19 -0.19
C ASP A 196 -2.72 -8.42 0.01
N GLU A 197 -1.97 -8.42 -1.09
CA GLU A 197 -0.53 -8.62 -1.14
C GLU A 197 0.24 -7.29 -1.28
N ALA A 198 -0.24 -6.21 -0.66
CA ALA A 198 0.40 -4.90 -0.76
C ALA A 198 1.88 -4.90 -0.34
N TYR A 199 2.27 -5.79 0.54
CA TYR A 199 3.65 -5.90 1.05
C TYR A 199 4.43 -7.10 0.50
N PHE A 200 3.90 -7.83 -0.47
CA PHE A 200 4.50 -9.02 -1.09
C PHE A 200 5.99 -8.85 -1.41
N HIS A 201 6.34 -7.72 -2.04
CA HIS A 201 7.71 -7.50 -2.51
C HIS A 201 8.75 -7.35 -1.40
N TYR A 202 8.32 -7.09 -0.15
CA TYR A 202 9.21 -6.99 1.01
C TYR A 202 9.40 -8.31 1.74
N ALA A 203 8.48 -9.27 1.55
CA ALA A 203 8.54 -10.56 2.22
C ALA A 203 9.68 -11.42 1.68
N ASP A 204 10.48 -11.99 2.60
CA ASP A 204 11.63 -12.86 2.33
C ASP A 204 11.59 -14.19 3.12
N SER A 205 10.52 -14.40 3.91
CA SER A 205 10.33 -15.64 4.66
C SER A 205 9.99 -16.81 3.73
N PRO A 206 10.59 -18.00 3.93
CA PRO A 206 10.23 -19.22 3.21
C PRO A 206 8.80 -19.69 3.51
N ASP A 207 8.20 -19.20 4.60
CA ASP A 207 6.82 -19.50 5.00
C ASP A 207 5.77 -18.62 4.30
N TYR A 208 6.19 -17.70 3.46
CA TYR A 208 5.33 -16.82 2.68
C TYR A 208 5.43 -17.13 1.18
N GLU A 209 4.32 -16.99 0.49
CA GLU A 209 4.26 -17.02 -0.97
C GLU A 209 3.10 -16.16 -1.48
N SER A 210 3.16 -15.76 -2.74
CA SER A 210 2.02 -15.17 -3.44
C SER A 210 0.98 -16.23 -3.78
N VAL A 211 -0.29 -15.86 -3.63
CA VAL A 211 -1.40 -16.74 -4.04
C VAL A 211 -1.88 -16.47 -5.48
N ILE A 212 -1.26 -15.55 -6.22
CA ILE A 212 -1.61 -15.29 -7.64
C ILE A 212 -1.59 -16.57 -8.48
N PRO A 213 -0.59 -17.49 -8.37
CA PRO A 213 -0.60 -18.73 -9.14
C PRO A 213 -1.81 -19.64 -8.88
N LEU A 214 -2.53 -19.43 -7.77
CA LEU A 214 -3.72 -20.21 -7.44
C LEU A 214 -5.01 -19.67 -8.10
N VAL A 215 -4.99 -18.48 -8.69
CA VAL A 215 -6.18 -17.85 -9.29
C VAL A 215 -6.79 -18.72 -10.37
N GLN A 216 -6.00 -19.40 -11.19
CA GLN A 216 -6.51 -20.28 -12.24
C GLN A 216 -7.30 -21.49 -11.69
N MET A 217 -6.94 -21.96 -10.48
CA MET A 217 -7.55 -23.13 -9.83
C MET A 217 -8.63 -22.74 -8.80
N ARG A 218 -8.76 -21.47 -8.46
CA ARG A 218 -9.65 -20.95 -7.42
C ARG A 218 -10.58 -19.88 -7.99
N PRO A 219 -11.79 -20.27 -8.41
CA PRO A 219 -12.70 -19.35 -9.10
C PRO A 219 -13.20 -18.19 -8.23
N ASN A 220 -13.05 -18.29 -6.91
CA ASN A 220 -13.48 -17.33 -5.91
C ASN A 220 -12.31 -16.55 -5.26
N LEU A 221 -11.13 -16.53 -5.89
CA LEU A 221 -9.96 -15.82 -5.40
C LEU A 221 -9.75 -14.50 -6.14
N VAL A 222 -9.60 -13.40 -5.39
CA VAL A 222 -9.15 -12.08 -5.85
C VAL A 222 -7.85 -11.75 -5.14
N VAL A 223 -6.79 -11.42 -5.88
CA VAL A 223 -5.50 -11.02 -5.30
C VAL A 223 -5.22 -9.57 -5.65
N ALA A 224 -5.11 -8.71 -4.63
CA ALA A 224 -4.85 -7.28 -4.80
C ALA A 224 -3.36 -6.94 -4.65
N ARG A 225 -2.84 -6.06 -5.49
CA ARG A 225 -1.47 -5.52 -5.48
C ARG A 225 -1.47 -4.00 -5.64
N THR A 226 -0.39 -3.35 -5.22
CA THR A 226 -0.28 -1.89 -5.26
C THR A 226 1.11 -1.42 -5.68
N PHE A 227 1.16 -0.29 -6.37
CA PHE A 227 2.40 0.44 -6.65
C PHE A 227 2.80 1.42 -5.53
N SER A 228 1.98 1.54 -4.48
CA SER A 228 2.20 2.47 -3.36
C SER A 228 3.39 2.13 -2.47
N LYS A 229 3.85 0.85 -2.43
CA LYS A 229 4.82 0.36 -1.46
C LYS A 229 6.22 0.27 -2.05
N ILE A 230 6.67 -0.91 -2.48
CA ILE A 230 8.04 -1.11 -3.00
C ILE A 230 8.36 -0.17 -4.17
N PHE A 231 7.40 0.11 -5.02
CA PHE A 231 7.57 0.99 -6.18
C PHE A 231 7.57 2.49 -5.85
N GLY A 232 7.32 2.89 -4.59
CA GLY A 232 7.42 4.28 -4.15
C GLY A 232 6.38 5.26 -4.71
N MET A 233 5.25 4.77 -5.22
CA MET A 233 4.25 5.56 -5.94
C MET A 233 2.97 5.82 -5.14
N ALA A 234 3.06 5.95 -3.81
CA ALA A 234 1.89 6.08 -2.93
C ALA A 234 0.97 7.27 -3.29
N GLY A 235 1.54 8.41 -3.68
CA GLY A 235 0.80 9.62 -4.04
C GLY A 235 0.24 9.63 -5.47
N ILE A 236 0.70 8.72 -6.34
CA ILE A 236 0.31 8.66 -7.76
C ILE A 236 -0.96 7.81 -7.96
N ARG A 237 -1.24 6.92 -7.04
CA ARG A 237 -2.45 6.09 -7.01
C ARG A 237 -2.53 5.10 -8.18
N CYS A 238 -1.87 3.95 -8.06
CA CYS A 238 -2.02 2.82 -8.97
C CYS A 238 -1.99 1.50 -8.20
N GLY A 239 -2.83 0.58 -8.58
CA GLY A 239 -2.90 -0.78 -8.07
C GLY A 239 -3.64 -1.67 -9.07
N TYR A 240 -3.67 -2.95 -8.81
CA TYR A 240 -4.37 -3.92 -9.66
C TYR A 240 -4.85 -5.12 -8.85
N ALA A 241 -5.77 -5.86 -9.42
CA ALA A 241 -6.08 -7.20 -8.95
C ALA A 241 -5.99 -8.23 -10.08
N ILE A 242 -5.76 -9.47 -9.66
CA ILE A 242 -5.83 -10.66 -10.52
C ILE A 242 -6.90 -11.58 -9.95
N ALA A 243 -7.84 -11.99 -10.80
CA ALA A 243 -8.94 -12.89 -10.46
C ALA A 243 -9.45 -13.57 -11.72
N GLN A 244 -10.37 -14.53 -11.58
CA GLN A 244 -11.06 -15.12 -12.73
C GLN A 244 -11.86 -14.06 -13.51
N PRO A 245 -11.98 -14.16 -14.84
CA PRO A 245 -12.68 -13.18 -15.68
C PRO A 245 -14.11 -12.88 -15.26
N SER A 246 -14.80 -13.86 -14.70
CA SER A 246 -16.16 -13.69 -14.16
C SER A 246 -16.20 -12.71 -12.97
N LEU A 247 -15.19 -12.74 -12.09
CA LEU A 247 -15.08 -11.82 -10.96
C LEU A 247 -14.64 -10.43 -11.44
N ILE A 248 -13.69 -10.37 -12.37
CA ILE A 248 -13.23 -9.10 -12.97
C ILE A 248 -14.41 -8.36 -13.62
N ARG A 249 -15.25 -9.05 -14.40
CA ARG A 249 -16.45 -8.42 -14.99
C ARG A 249 -17.39 -7.85 -13.93
N ARG A 250 -17.64 -8.56 -12.83
CA ARG A 250 -18.49 -8.05 -11.73
C ARG A 250 -17.87 -6.84 -11.04
N MET A 251 -16.55 -6.84 -10.83
CA MET A 251 -15.84 -5.69 -10.25
C MET A 251 -15.88 -4.48 -11.19
N ASN A 252 -15.70 -4.69 -12.49
CA ASN A 252 -15.76 -3.63 -13.51
C ASN A 252 -17.13 -2.94 -13.56
N GLN A 253 -18.23 -3.64 -13.27
CA GLN A 253 -19.58 -3.03 -13.16
C GLN A 253 -19.69 -2.02 -12.00
N GLN A 254 -18.77 -2.04 -11.04
CA GLN A 254 -18.73 -1.13 -9.91
C GLN A 254 -17.68 -0.03 -10.08
N LYS A 255 -16.84 -0.13 -11.12
CA LYS A 255 -15.73 0.78 -11.38
C LYS A 255 -16.23 2.06 -12.06
N ALA A 256 -15.70 3.21 -11.63
CA ALA A 256 -15.89 4.45 -12.34
C ALA A 256 -15.18 4.38 -13.71
N TRP A 257 -15.83 4.92 -14.75
CA TRP A 257 -15.21 5.03 -16.06
C TRP A 257 -13.97 5.92 -15.95
N ASP A 258 -12.92 5.56 -16.70
CA ASP A 258 -11.68 6.34 -16.83
C ASP A 258 -11.04 6.74 -15.49
N SER A 259 -11.13 5.87 -14.46
CA SER A 259 -10.61 6.16 -13.14
C SER A 259 -9.07 6.22 -13.08
N MET A 260 -8.36 5.73 -14.11
CA MET A 260 -6.90 5.69 -14.15
C MET A 260 -6.32 6.94 -14.79
N ASN A 261 -5.29 7.53 -14.19
CA ASN A 261 -4.59 8.67 -14.77
C ASN A 261 -3.33 8.22 -15.54
N VAL A 262 -3.05 8.89 -16.67
CA VAL A 262 -1.96 8.54 -17.59
C VAL A 262 -0.59 8.55 -16.92
N VAL A 263 -0.36 9.44 -15.95
CA VAL A 263 0.92 9.55 -15.23
C VAL A 263 1.14 8.32 -14.35
N ALA A 264 0.08 7.84 -13.69
CA ALA A 264 0.15 6.63 -12.88
C ALA A 264 0.42 5.38 -13.73
N LEU A 265 -0.25 5.28 -14.89
CA LEU A 265 -0.07 4.16 -15.82
C LEU A 265 1.37 4.10 -16.34
N ALA A 266 1.91 5.22 -16.81
CA ALA A 266 3.29 5.30 -17.30
C ALA A 266 4.32 4.94 -16.22
N GLY A 267 4.14 5.47 -15.00
CA GLY A 267 5.01 5.13 -13.86
C GLY A 267 4.90 3.66 -13.46
N ALA A 268 3.70 3.08 -13.46
CA ALA A 268 3.47 1.68 -13.14
C ALA A 268 4.10 0.75 -14.18
N GLN A 269 3.91 1.04 -15.46
CA GLN A 269 4.51 0.30 -16.56
C GLN A 269 6.04 0.26 -16.45
N ALA A 270 6.67 1.42 -16.28
CA ALA A 270 8.12 1.50 -16.13
C ALA A 270 8.62 0.80 -14.84
N SER A 271 7.84 0.85 -13.75
CA SER A 271 8.16 0.20 -12.48
C SER A 271 8.18 -1.32 -12.58
N LEU A 272 7.25 -1.93 -13.33
CA LEU A 272 7.20 -3.39 -13.51
C LEU A 272 8.41 -3.92 -14.29
N LEU A 273 8.95 -3.11 -15.20
CA LEU A 273 10.11 -3.46 -16.01
C LEU A 273 11.43 -3.26 -15.25
N ASP A 274 11.44 -2.50 -14.15
CA ASP A 274 12.63 -2.22 -13.34
C ASP A 274 12.75 -3.19 -12.15
N THR A 275 13.03 -4.44 -12.44
CA THR A 275 13.20 -5.50 -11.43
C THR A 275 14.38 -5.22 -10.48
N ALA A 276 15.43 -4.54 -10.97
CA ALA A 276 16.59 -4.19 -10.15
C ALA A 276 16.20 -3.24 -8.99
N HIS A 277 15.29 -2.28 -9.24
CA HIS A 277 14.76 -1.40 -8.19
C HIS A 277 14.05 -2.17 -7.08
N VAL A 278 13.26 -3.18 -7.44
CA VAL A 278 12.54 -4.03 -6.48
C VAL A 278 13.51 -4.84 -5.63
N VAL A 279 14.52 -5.48 -6.25
CA VAL A 279 15.53 -6.28 -5.55
C VAL A 279 16.33 -5.42 -4.57
N GLU A 280 16.82 -4.28 -5.03
CA GLU A 280 17.57 -3.34 -4.19
C GLU A 280 16.71 -2.73 -3.09
N GLY A 281 15.46 -2.36 -3.38
CA GLY A 281 14.51 -1.82 -2.41
C GLY A 281 14.20 -2.82 -1.30
N ARG A 282 13.99 -4.10 -1.62
CA ARG A 282 13.84 -5.19 -0.63
C ARG A 282 15.08 -5.31 0.26
N LYS A 283 16.26 -5.35 -0.35
CA LYS A 283 17.53 -5.48 0.37
C LYS A 283 17.75 -4.33 1.35
N ARG A 284 17.60 -3.08 0.91
CA ARG A 284 17.74 -1.89 1.76
C ARG A 284 16.75 -1.91 2.91
N ASN A 285 15.49 -2.23 2.63
CA ASN A 285 14.46 -2.32 3.65
C ASN A 285 14.79 -3.40 4.68
N SER A 286 15.17 -4.60 4.25
CA SER A 286 15.51 -5.71 5.14
C SER A 286 16.69 -5.35 6.06
N GLN A 287 17.78 -4.83 5.50
CA GLN A 287 18.96 -4.42 6.28
C GLN A 287 18.61 -3.36 7.32
N THR A 288 17.93 -2.27 6.91
CA THR A 288 17.56 -1.20 7.83
C THR A 288 16.55 -1.66 8.88
N ARG A 289 15.58 -2.50 8.50
CA ARG A 289 14.62 -3.11 9.42
C ARG A 289 15.33 -3.91 10.50
N ASP A 290 16.27 -4.78 10.12
CA ASP A 290 16.96 -5.67 11.05
C ASP A 290 17.87 -4.89 12.02
N GLU A 291 18.55 -3.84 11.54
CA GLU A 291 19.31 -2.91 12.40
C GLU A 291 18.41 -2.27 13.47
N VAL A 292 17.26 -1.76 13.07
CA VAL A 292 16.30 -1.10 13.97
C VAL A 292 15.68 -2.09 14.94
N VAL A 293 15.28 -3.26 14.46
CA VAL A 293 14.75 -4.34 15.33
C VAL A 293 15.77 -4.72 16.41
N ASN A 294 17.03 -4.87 16.04
CA ASN A 294 18.10 -5.19 16.99
C ASN A 294 18.29 -4.06 18.01
N ALA A 295 18.32 -2.79 17.58
CA ALA A 295 18.43 -1.65 18.48
C ALA A 295 17.27 -1.56 19.48
N VAL A 296 16.03 -1.80 19.02
CA VAL A 296 14.83 -1.80 19.86
C VAL A 296 14.83 -2.97 20.85
N LYS A 297 15.25 -4.17 20.43
CA LYS A 297 15.40 -5.33 21.31
C LYS A 297 16.47 -5.12 22.39
N GLN A 298 17.59 -4.47 22.06
CA GLN A 298 18.62 -4.08 23.04
C GLN A 298 18.10 -3.10 24.09
N MET A 299 17.05 -2.34 23.81
CA MET A 299 16.35 -1.51 24.80
C MET A 299 15.31 -2.29 25.62
N GLY A 300 15.19 -3.62 25.44
CA GLY A 300 14.28 -4.49 26.20
C GLY A 300 12.86 -4.56 25.65
N TYR A 301 12.59 -4.08 24.43
CA TYR A 301 11.27 -4.15 23.82
C TYR A 301 11.14 -5.34 22.86
N GLU A 302 9.94 -5.91 22.82
CA GLU A 302 9.58 -6.95 21.87
C GLU A 302 9.13 -6.34 20.55
N VAL A 303 9.50 -6.98 19.43
CA VAL A 303 9.08 -6.58 18.09
C VAL A 303 8.41 -7.77 17.42
N VAL A 304 7.21 -7.56 16.90
CA VAL A 304 6.51 -8.58 16.09
C VAL A 304 7.35 -8.88 14.84
N PRO A 305 7.60 -10.16 14.51
CA PRO A 305 8.34 -10.52 13.29
C PRO A 305 7.75 -9.86 12.05
N SER A 306 8.54 -9.08 11.34
CA SER A 306 8.06 -8.26 10.21
C SER A 306 8.50 -8.80 8.86
N GLN A 307 7.57 -8.85 7.94
CA GLN A 307 7.75 -9.15 6.52
C GLN A 307 7.26 -8.00 5.61
N ALA A 308 7.35 -6.75 6.14
CA ALA A 308 6.90 -5.53 5.46
C ALA A 308 7.93 -4.40 5.60
N ASN A 309 7.58 -3.20 5.13
CA ASN A 309 8.38 -1.99 5.31
C ASN A 309 8.02 -1.20 6.58
N PHE A 310 7.61 -1.89 7.62
CA PHE A 310 7.34 -1.32 8.95
C PHE A 310 7.47 -2.40 10.01
N ILE A 311 7.61 -1.98 11.26
CA ILE A 311 7.67 -2.87 12.43
C ILE A 311 6.57 -2.50 13.42
N MET A 312 6.23 -3.46 14.30
CA MET A 312 5.30 -3.29 15.40
C MET A 312 6.02 -3.61 16.71
N ILE A 313 6.15 -2.62 17.57
CA ILE A 313 6.89 -2.69 18.83
C ILE A 313 5.90 -2.79 20.00
N ASN A 314 5.99 -3.83 20.81
CA ASN A 314 5.21 -3.95 22.05
C ASN A 314 5.88 -3.13 23.17
N LEU A 315 5.24 -2.03 23.57
CA LEU A 315 5.74 -1.15 24.63
C LEU A 315 5.33 -1.63 26.05
N ARG A 316 4.47 -2.64 26.16
CA ARG A 316 3.87 -3.11 27.43
C ARG A 316 3.19 -2.00 28.24
N ARG A 317 2.92 -0.88 27.62
CA ARG A 317 2.19 0.29 28.13
C ARG A 317 1.44 0.96 27.00
N THR A 318 0.49 1.82 27.35
CA THR A 318 -0.30 2.53 26.32
C THR A 318 0.59 3.39 25.41
N VAL A 319 0.37 3.31 24.09
CA VAL A 319 1.25 3.98 23.10
C VAL A 319 0.96 5.45 22.93
N ARG A 320 -0.22 5.97 23.33
CA ARG A 320 -0.62 7.35 23.08
C ARG A 320 0.39 8.37 23.57
N PRO A 321 0.88 8.32 24.84
CA PRO A 321 1.89 9.28 25.29
C PRO A 321 3.21 9.18 24.52
N VAL A 322 3.60 7.97 24.09
CA VAL A 322 4.83 7.76 23.32
C VAL A 322 4.68 8.36 21.91
N ILE A 323 3.54 8.16 21.25
CA ILE A 323 3.25 8.79 19.94
C ILE A 323 3.36 10.31 20.02
N ASP A 324 2.76 10.91 21.06
CA ASP A 324 2.76 12.36 21.23
C ASP A 324 4.17 12.89 21.54
N SER A 325 4.92 12.19 22.39
CA SER A 325 6.32 12.55 22.70
C SER A 325 7.26 12.35 21.50
N MET A 326 7.09 11.29 20.71
CA MET A 326 7.84 11.09 19.46
C MET A 326 7.59 12.24 18.47
N ARG A 327 6.33 12.67 18.34
CA ARG A 327 5.96 13.82 17.50
C ARG A 327 6.62 15.11 18.00
N ALA A 328 6.63 15.35 19.31
CA ALA A 328 7.32 16.51 19.91
C ALA A 328 8.83 16.50 19.64
N ASN A 329 9.43 15.30 19.48
CA ASN A 329 10.83 15.13 19.06
C ASN A 329 11.02 15.08 17.53
N GLY A 330 10.03 15.52 16.76
CA GLY A 330 10.12 15.63 15.30
C GLY A 330 10.04 14.30 14.54
N VAL A 331 9.58 13.20 15.17
CA VAL A 331 9.42 11.90 14.53
C VAL A 331 7.95 11.45 14.57
N HIS A 332 7.31 11.40 13.41
CA HIS A 332 5.91 11.00 13.26
C HIS A 332 5.84 9.49 13.05
N VAL A 333 5.42 8.75 14.07
CA VAL A 333 5.19 7.30 14.04
C VAL A 333 3.73 6.96 13.77
N GLY A 334 3.39 5.67 13.66
CA GLY A 334 2.03 5.20 13.41
C GLY A 334 1.03 5.62 14.49
N ARG A 335 -0.25 5.62 14.14
CA ARG A 335 -1.35 5.94 15.05
C ARG A 335 -1.59 4.82 16.07
N LEU A 336 -2.41 5.10 17.08
CA LEU A 336 -2.95 4.07 17.96
C LEU A 336 -3.89 3.12 17.18
N PHE A 337 -3.75 1.83 17.42
CA PHE A 337 -4.64 0.79 16.95
C PHE A 337 -5.45 0.26 18.16
N PRO A 338 -6.80 0.41 18.19
CA PRO A 338 -7.60 0.03 19.37
C PRO A 338 -7.44 -1.43 19.79
N ALA A 339 -7.30 -2.35 18.83
CA ALA A 339 -7.08 -3.77 19.12
C ALA A 339 -5.67 -4.09 19.65
N LEU A 340 -4.71 -3.18 19.50
CA LEU A 340 -3.32 -3.33 19.96
C LEU A 340 -2.84 -2.04 20.67
N PRO A 341 -3.45 -1.64 21.81
CA PRO A 341 -3.23 -0.33 22.43
C PRO A 341 -1.82 -0.14 23.00
N GLN A 342 -1.05 -1.20 23.11
CA GLN A 342 0.34 -1.19 23.60
C GLN A 342 1.39 -1.31 22.49
N HIS A 343 0.96 -1.40 21.22
CA HIS A 343 1.87 -1.65 20.11
C HIS A 343 2.06 -0.39 19.24
N LEU A 344 3.31 0.02 19.09
CA LEU A 344 3.73 1.16 18.27
C LEU A 344 4.13 0.68 16.89
N ARG A 345 3.44 1.15 15.85
CA ARG A 345 3.86 0.88 14.46
C ARG A 345 4.83 1.95 13.98
N VAL A 346 5.94 1.52 13.38
CA VAL A 346 6.98 2.40 12.83
C VAL A 346 7.33 1.98 11.42
N THR A 347 7.18 2.87 10.46
CA THR A 347 7.62 2.67 9.08
C THR A 347 9.14 2.62 9.01
N ILE A 348 9.71 1.77 8.17
CA ILE A 348 11.15 1.76 7.92
C ILE A 348 11.47 2.89 6.94
N GLY A 349 12.19 3.88 7.42
CA GLY A 349 12.71 5.02 6.67
C GLY A 349 14.10 4.73 6.08
N THR A 350 14.80 5.78 5.67
CA THR A 350 16.23 5.69 5.34
C THR A 350 17.06 5.35 6.57
N PRO A 351 18.29 4.83 6.44
CA PRO A 351 19.17 4.59 7.58
C PRO A 351 19.35 5.81 8.49
N GLU A 352 19.39 7.02 7.91
CA GLU A 352 19.50 8.27 8.64
C GLU A 352 18.23 8.59 9.46
N GLU A 353 17.06 8.45 8.83
CA GLU A 353 15.76 8.62 9.50
C GLU A 353 15.59 7.61 10.64
N MET A 354 16.05 6.36 10.43
CA MET A 354 15.95 5.34 11.46
C MET A 354 16.94 5.54 12.61
N ARG A 355 18.14 6.06 12.38
CA ARG A 355 19.04 6.51 13.48
C ARG A 355 18.40 7.59 14.32
N SER A 356 17.76 8.57 13.67
CA SER A 356 17.02 9.62 14.37
C SER A 356 15.84 9.08 15.17
N PHE A 357 15.10 8.12 14.58
CA PHE A 357 14.04 7.40 15.30
C PHE A 357 14.57 6.71 16.55
N VAL A 358 15.63 5.91 16.44
CA VAL A 358 16.22 5.16 17.56
C VAL A 358 16.68 6.10 18.69
N THR A 359 17.27 7.24 18.33
CA THR A 359 17.69 8.27 19.31
C THR A 359 16.49 8.86 20.03
N ALA A 360 15.48 9.31 19.30
CA ALA A 360 14.26 9.88 19.88
C ALA A 360 13.50 8.83 20.70
N PHE A 361 13.39 7.59 20.21
CA PHE A 361 12.70 6.50 20.89
C PHE A 361 13.36 6.17 22.22
N ARG A 362 14.69 6.12 22.30
CA ARG A 362 15.44 5.92 23.55
C ARG A 362 15.13 7.03 24.55
N THR A 363 15.15 8.30 24.13
CA THR A 363 14.84 9.45 24.99
C THR A 363 13.41 9.41 25.53
N VAL A 364 12.45 9.03 24.69
CA VAL A 364 11.01 9.03 25.03
C VAL A 364 10.64 7.84 25.91
N THR A 365 11.42 6.76 25.87
CA THR A 365 11.11 5.50 26.56
C THR A 365 11.98 5.23 27.79
N ALA A 366 13.04 6.03 28.00
CA ALA A 366 13.80 6.05 29.25
C ALA A 366 12.92 6.62 30.37
#